data_5977b074b56f46ae1004e31663d1febd
#
_entry.id   5977b074b56f46ae1004e31663d1febd
#
_cell.length_a   1.000
_cell.length_b   1.000
_cell.length_c   1.000
_cell.angle_alpha   90.00
_cell.angle_beta   90.00
_cell.angle_gamma   90.00
#
_symmetry.space_group_name_H-M   'P 1'
#
loop_
_entity.id
_entity.type
_entity.pdbx_description
1 polymer ?
#
loop_
_entity_poly.entity_id
_entity_poly.type
_entity_poly.pdbx_seq_one_letter_code
_entity_poly.pdbx_strand_id
1 'polypeptide(L)'
;MTALLFVVFAALFSSISAHAEAPASFATAKVIAKQQIFFDQASSPLGELYCGCKWEWTGKSGGRIDPASCGYETRAQQNRADRIEWEHIVPAWVFGHQRQCWQNGGRKNCISDDPVFRVMEADLFNLYPSVGEVNGDRSNYQYGMVTGVAPQYGA
;
A
#
# COMPACT_ATOMS: atom_id res chain seq x y z
N MET A 1 -36.02 54.02 -32.24
CA MET A 1 -36.22 52.59 -31.91
C MET A 1 -34.85 51.88 -31.98
N THR A 2 -34.21 51.68 -30.85
CA THR A 2 -32.82 51.10 -30.78
C THR A 2 -32.95 49.66 -30.32
N ALA A 3 -32.62 48.69 -31.20
CA ALA A 3 -32.66 47.27 -30.90
C ALA A 3 -31.38 46.86 -30.14
N LEU A 4 -31.56 46.37 -28.91
CA LEU A 4 -30.47 45.84 -28.08
C LEU A 4 -30.23 44.37 -28.45
N LEU A 5 -29.09 44.08 -29.06
CA LEU A 5 -28.64 42.69 -29.34
C LEU A 5 -28.08 42.09 -28.07
N PHE A 6 -28.77 41.11 -27.48
CA PHE A 6 -28.20 40.24 -26.44
C PHE A 6 -27.36 39.12 -27.07
N VAL A 7 -26.06 39.18 -26.91
CA VAL A 7 -25.15 38.06 -27.25
C VAL A 7 -25.09 37.14 -26.06
N VAL A 8 -25.72 35.97 -26.18
CA VAL A 8 -25.61 34.88 -25.17
C VAL A 8 -24.31 34.11 -25.41
N PHE A 9 -23.36 34.30 -24.53
CA PHE A 9 -22.14 33.50 -24.50
C PHE A 9 -22.42 32.14 -23.85
N ALA A 10 -22.60 31.09 -24.63
CA ALA A 10 -22.71 29.73 -24.14
C ALA A 10 -21.29 29.23 -23.83
N ALA A 11 -20.91 29.25 -22.55
CA ALA A 11 -19.67 28.61 -22.07
C ALA A 11 -19.86 27.10 -22.10
N LEU A 12 -19.20 26.44 -23.06
CA LEU A 12 -19.08 24.98 -23.08
C LEU A 12 -18.12 24.54 -21.98
N PHE A 13 -18.66 24.13 -20.84
CA PHE A 13 -17.90 23.41 -19.81
C PHE A 13 -17.64 22.00 -20.31
N SER A 14 -16.48 21.78 -20.94
CA SER A 14 -15.96 20.43 -21.17
C SER A 14 -15.56 19.84 -19.82
N SER A 15 -16.35 18.93 -19.29
CA SER A 15 -16.01 18.14 -18.11
C SER A 15 -14.85 17.23 -18.48
N ILE A 16 -13.63 17.62 -18.14
CA ILE A 16 -12.47 16.73 -18.20
C ILE A 16 -12.64 15.76 -17.02
N SER A 17 -13.11 14.55 -17.29
CA SER A 17 -13.07 13.46 -16.32
C SER A 17 -11.61 13.10 -16.12
N ALA A 18 -11.01 13.61 -15.03
CA ALA A 18 -9.69 13.17 -14.60
C ALA A 18 -9.82 11.71 -14.08
N HIS A 19 -9.61 10.75 -14.95
CA HIS A 19 -9.41 9.36 -14.52
C HIS A 19 -7.98 9.28 -13.98
N ALA A 20 -7.84 9.09 -12.67
CA ALA A 20 -6.54 8.75 -12.10
C ALA A 20 -6.14 7.37 -12.66
N GLU A 21 -5.08 7.35 -13.46
CA GLU A 21 -4.55 6.10 -14.00
C GLU A 21 -3.96 5.26 -12.89
N ALA A 22 -4.27 3.96 -12.88
CA ALA A 22 -3.70 3.03 -11.92
C ALA A 22 -2.16 2.99 -12.04
N PRO A 23 -1.42 2.87 -10.92
CA PRO A 23 0.03 2.79 -10.99
C PRO A 23 0.48 1.60 -11.84
N ALA A 24 1.45 1.83 -12.73
CA ALA A 24 1.92 0.82 -13.69
C ALA A 24 2.68 -0.36 -13.04
N SER A 25 3.09 -0.22 -11.78
CA SER A 25 3.82 -1.25 -11.04
C SER A 25 3.73 -1.06 -9.53
N PHE A 26 3.96 -2.12 -8.77
CA PHE A 26 4.08 -2.07 -7.32
C PHE A 26 5.18 -1.09 -6.86
N ALA A 27 6.29 -0.99 -7.58
CA ALA A 27 7.35 -0.03 -7.26
C ALA A 27 6.85 1.42 -7.36
N THR A 28 6.09 1.75 -8.40
CA THR A 28 5.46 3.07 -8.58
C THR A 28 4.38 3.30 -7.53
N ALA A 29 3.53 2.30 -7.26
CA ALA A 29 2.48 2.38 -6.26
C ALA A 29 3.01 2.73 -4.87
N LYS A 30 4.11 2.11 -4.45
CA LYS A 30 4.76 2.40 -3.17
C LYS A 30 5.24 3.85 -3.05
N VAL A 31 5.73 4.43 -4.12
CA VAL A 31 6.16 5.86 -4.14
C VAL A 31 4.95 6.77 -4.00
N ILE A 32 3.89 6.50 -4.77
CA ILE A 32 2.64 7.27 -4.71
C ILE A 32 2.01 7.15 -3.32
N ALA A 33 1.91 5.93 -2.77
CA ALA A 33 1.37 5.68 -1.45
C ALA A 33 2.12 6.47 -0.37
N LYS A 34 3.46 6.45 -0.38
CA LYS A 34 4.28 7.27 0.53
C LYS A 34 4.02 8.75 0.38
N GLN A 35 3.98 9.28 -0.86
CA GLN A 35 3.99 10.71 -1.10
C GLN A 35 2.61 11.38 -1.03
N GLN A 36 1.54 10.63 -1.29
CA GLN A 36 0.21 11.18 -1.47
C GLN A 36 -0.83 10.63 -0.49
N ILE A 37 -0.62 9.44 0.07
CA ILE A 37 -1.62 8.78 0.94
C ILE A 37 -1.14 8.73 2.39
N PHE A 38 0.10 8.29 2.63
CA PHE A 38 0.63 8.04 3.98
C PHE A 38 1.72 9.04 4.39
N PHE A 39 1.89 10.16 3.66
CA PHE A 39 3.00 11.10 3.86
C PHE A 39 3.06 11.66 5.29
N ASP A 40 1.92 11.89 5.92
CA ASP A 40 1.77 12.44 7.27
C ASP A 40 1.52 11.38 8.36
N GLN A 41 1.24 10.14 7.98
CA GLN A 41 0.89 9.08 8.94
C GLN A 41 2.09 8.60 9.77
N ALA A 42 3.31 8.78 9.31
CA ALA A 42 4.52 8.28 9.96
C ALA A 42 4.69 8.72 11.43
N SER A 43 4.18 9.89 11.79
CA SER A 43 4.19 10.43 13.15
C SER A 43 2.80 10.49 13.81
N SER A 44 1.78 10.02 13.11
CA SER A 44 0.41 10.07 13.61
C SER A 44 0.19 9.10 14.77
N PRO A 45 -0.86 9.30 15.59
CA PRO A 45 -1.22 8.35 16.64
C PRO A 45 -1.65 6.97 16.13
N LEU A 46 -2.04 6.86 14.86
CA LEU A 46 -2.48 5.58 14.26
C LEU A 46 -1.29 4.65 14.02
N GLY A 47 -0.11 5.22 13.68
CA GLY A 47 1.07 4.41 13.38
C GLY A 47 0.90 3.51 12.14
N GLU A 48 1.74 2.48 12.05
CA GLU A 48 1.65 1.47 11.00
C GLU A 48 0.60 0.39 11.34
N LEU A 49 0.30 -0.48 10.36
CA LEU A 49 -0.87 -1.36 10.35
C LEU A 49 -0.98 -2.32 11.55
N TYR A 50 0.11 -2.94 11.97
CA TYR A 50 0.06 -4.09 12.88
C TYR A 50 0.23 -3.71 14.35
N CYS A 51 1.22 -2.89 14.64
CA CYS A 51 1.63 -2.57 16.00
C CYS A 51 1.36 -1.10 16.37
N GLY A 52 0.94 -0.28 15.39
CA GLY A 52 0.77 1.15 15.60
C GLY A 52 2.06 1.92 15.81
N CYS A 53 3.21 1.35 15.42
CA CYS A 53 4.50 2.01 15.57
C CYS A 53 4.62 3.23 14.66
N LYS A 54 5.26 4.27 15.17
CA LYS A 54 5.73 5.39 14.36
C LYS A 54 6.94 4.97 13.54
N TRP A 55 7.25 5.71 12.50
CA TRP A 55 8.43 5.48 11.67
C TRP A 55 8.96 6.77 11.06
N GLU A 56 10.16 6.72 10.56
CA GLU A 56 10.75 7.77 9.73
C GLU A 56 10.83 7.30 8.29
N TRP A 57 10.37 8.13 7.35
CA TRP A 57 10.49 7.81 5.93
C TRP A 57 11.94 7.82 5.47
N THR A 58 12.36 6.79 4.74
CA THR A 58 13.69 6.67 4.14
C THR A 58 13.60 6.35 2.65
N GLY A 59 14.60 6.79 1.89
CA GLY A 59 14.66 6.50 0.45
C GLY A 59 13.39 6.86 -0.31
N LYS A 60 13.13 6.15 -1.41
CA LYS A 60 11.99 6.46 -2.31
C LYS A 60 10.65 6.03 -1.73
N SER A 61 10.60 4.87 -1.06
CA SER A 61 9.34 4.28 -0.58
C SER A 61 9.52 3.42 0.69
N GLY A 62 10.65 3.51 1.37
CA GLY A 62 10.92 2.80 2.62
C GLY A 62 10.76 3.68 3.85
N GLY A 63 10.87 3.08 5.03
CA GLY A 63 10.89 3.76 6.32
C GLY A 63 11.64 2.95 7.36
N ARG A 64 12.05 3.61 8.43
CA ARG A 64 12.67 3.01 9.63
C ARG A 64 11.65 3.02 10.74
N ILE A 65 11.37 1.88 11.33
CA ILE A 65 10.45 1.72 12.47
C ILE A 65 11.08 2.35 13.73
N ASP A 66 10.22 3.00 14.53
CA ASP A 66 10.51 3.40 15.91
C ASP A 66 9.79 2.42 16.86
N PRO A 67 10.44 1.32 17.28
CA PRO A 67 9.80 0.30 18.10
C PRO A 67 9.43 0.81 19.50
N ALA A 68 10.14 1.82 20.01
CA ALA A 68 9.86 2.40 21.34
C ALA A 68 8.53 3.16 21.36
N SER A 69 8.06 3.64 20.21
CA SER A 69 6.80 4.39 20.09
C SER A 69 5.54 3.53 20.31
N CYS A 70 5.67 2.20 20.23
CA CYS A 70 4.54 1.26 20.30
C CYS A 70 4.79 0.04 21.22
N GLY A 71 6.01 -0.13 21.72
CA GLY A 71 6.37 -1.31 22.50
C GLY A 71 6.67 -2.56 21.69
N TYR A 72 6.91 -2.39 20.38
CA TYR A 72 7.27 -3.49 19.51
C TYR A 72 8.61 -4.13 19.88
N GLU A 73 8.64 -5.45 19.98
CA GLU A 73 9.84 -6.26 20.24
C GLU A 73 10.11 -7.20 19.06
N THR A 74 11.33 -7.14 18.52
CA THR A 74 11.75 -8.03 17.43
C THR A 74 11.75 -9.48 17.91
N ARG A 75 11.11 -10.37 17.14
CA ARG A 75 11.05 -11.80 17.47
C ARG A 75 12.24 -12.60 16.90
N ALA A 76 12.55 -12.41 15.61
CA ALA A 76 13.55 -13.23 14.91
C ALA A 76 14.26 -12.53 13.74
N GLN A 77 13.65 -11.57 13.08
CA GLN A 77 14.13 -11.01 11.81
C GLN A 77 14.45 -9.51 11.91
N GLN A 78 15.51 -9.16 12.66
CA GLN A 78 15.90 -7.77 12.93
C GLN A 78 15.89 -6.88 11.68
N ASN A 79 16.50 -7.35 10.57
CA ASN A 79 16.56 -6.56 9.34
C ASN A 79 15.18 -6.22 8.73
N ARG A 80 14.16 -7.04 9.00
CA ARG A 80 12.78 -6.77 8.60
C ARG A 80 12.04 -5.97 9.66
N ALA A 81 12.30 -6.24 10.93
CA ALA A 81 11.74 -5.52 12.07
C ALA A 81 12.05 -4.02 12.03
N ASP A 82 13.25 -3.67 11.60
CA ASP A 82 13.73 -2.28 11.57
C ASP A 82 13.13 -1.42 10.45
N ARG A 83 12.38 -2.01 9.53
CA ARG A 83 11.92 -1.29 8.33
C ARG A 83 10.44 -1.38 8.07
N ILE A 84 9.91 -0.34 7.42
CA ILE A 84 8.60 -0.40 6.77
C ILE A 84 8.67 -1.32 5.56
N GLU A 85 7.74 -2.24 5.49
CA GLU A 85 7.35 -2.95 4.28
C GLU A 85 5.90 -2.58 3.92
N TRP A 86 5.58 -2.69 2.62
CA TRP A 86 4.24 -2.43 2.13
C TRP A 86 3.44 -3.73 2.15
N GLU A 87 2.50 -3.77 3.07
CA GLU A 87 1.57 -4.87 3.23
C GLU A 87 0.51 -4.85 2.13
N HIS A 88 0.25 -6.01 1.52
CA HIS A 88 -0.96 -6.23 0.75
C HIS A 88 -2.03 -6.81 1.68
N ILE A 89 -3.06 -6.03 2.02
CA ILE A 89 -4.17 -6.47 2.90
C ILE A 89 -4.77 -7.77 2.36
N VAL A 90 -5.08 -7.82 1.06
CA VAL A 90 -5.34 -9.06 0.34
C VAL A 90 -4.02 -9.54 -0.24
N PRO A 91 -3.46 -10.68 0.20
CA PRO A 91 -2.15 -11.14 -0.24
C PRO A 91 -2.04 -11.29 -1.75
N ALA A 92 -0.87 -10.98 -2.30
CA ALA A 92 -0.60 -11.18 -3.73
C ALA A 92 -0.86 -12.62 -4.20
N TRP A 93 -0.70 -13.60 -3.32
CA TRP A 93 -1.03 -14.99 -3.58
C TRP A 93 -2.53 -15.17 -3.88
N VAL A 94 -3.43 -14.49 -3.15
CA VAL A 94 -4.88 -14.67 -3.30
C VAL A 94 -5.35 -14.29 -4.71
N PHE A 95 -4.91 -13.15 -5.25
CA PHE A 95 -5.30 -12.71 -6.60
C PHE A 95 -4.36 -13.24 -7.69
N GLY A 96 -3.18 -13.74 -7.33
CA GLY A 96 -2.16 -14.15 -8.29
C GLY A 96 -2.12 -15.65 -8.57
N HIS A 97 -2.29 -16.52 -7.56
CA HIS A 97 -2.00 -17.96 -7.68
C HIS A 97 -2.87 -18.70 -8.71
N GLN A 98 -4.03 -18.15 -9.06
CA GLN A 98 -4.92 -18.71 -10.08
C GLN A 98 -4.52 -18.32 -11.51
N ARG A 99 -3.58 -17.39 -11.68
CA ARG A 99 -3.15 -16.91 -12.99
C ARG A 99 -2.10 -17.84 -13.60
N GLN A 100 -2.13 -17.98 -14.93
CA GLN A 100 -1.19 -18.85 -15.64
C GLN A 100 0.28 -18.46 -15.37
N CYS A 101 0.57 -17.17 -15.28
CA CYS A 101 1.91 -16.68 -14.97
C CYS A 101 2.43 -17.19 -13.61
N TRP A 102 1.53 -17.37 -12.63
CA TRP A 102 1.92 -17.87 -11.31
C TRP A 102 2.32 -19.34 -11.33
N GLN A 103 1.61 -20.15 -12.13
CA GLN A 103 1.93 -21.58 -12.30
C GLN A 103 3.33 -21.79 -12.90
N ASN A 104 3.81 -20.85 -13.69
CA ASN A 104 5.08 -20.93 -14.42
C ASN A 104 6.26 -20.23 -13.72
N GLY A 105 6.17 -19.90 -12.44
CA GLY A 105 7.29 -19.24 -11.74
C GLY A 105 6.87 -18.28 -10.63
N GLY A 106 5.61 -18.35 -10.20
CA GLY A 106 5.10 -17.59 -9.06
C GLY A 106 5.00 -16.09 -9.30
N ARG A 107 5.04 -15.33 -8.20
CA ARG A 107 4.91 -13.88 -8.21
C ARG A 107 5.92 -13.19 -9.15
N LYS A 108 7.16 -13.66 -9.16
CA LYS A 108 8.21 -13.07 -9.99
C LYS A 108 7.89 -13.14 -11.47
N ASN A 109 7.40 -14.31 -11.93
CA ASN A 109 7.00 -14.48 -13.32
C ASN A 109 5.78 -13.62 -13.68
N CYS A 110 4.80 -13.51 -12.77
CA CYS A 110 3.66 -12.62 -13.01
C CYS A 110 4.04 -11.15 -13.12
N ILE A 111 4.99 -10.68 -12.32
CA ILE A 111 5.51 -9.31 -12.43
C ILE A 111 6.14 -9.08 -13.82
N SER A 112 6.85 -10.07 -14.36
CA SER A 112 7.48 -9.99 -15.69
C SER A 112 6.45 -10.02 -16.82
N ASP A 113 5.55 -10.99 -16.79
CA ASP A 113 4.82 -11.44 -17.99
C ASP A 113 3.34 -11.06 -18.00
N ASP A 114 2.77 -10.65 -16.85
CA ASP A 114 1.33 -10.40 -16.73
C ASP A 114 1.03 -8.95 -16.39
N PRO A 115 0.62 -8.11 -17.37
CA PRO A 115 0.31 -6.70 -17.10
C PRO A 115 -0.91 -6.52 -16.19
N VAL A 116 -1.87 -7.45 -16.19
CA VAL A 116 -3.04 -7.39 -15.30
C VAL A 116 -2.60 -7.66 -13.85
N PHE A 117 -1.73 -8.64 -13.63
CA PHE A 117 -1.17 -8.89 -12.30
C PHE A 117 -0.42 -7.66 -11.76
N ARG A 118 0.36 -6.97 -12.61
CA ARG A 118 1.07 -5.75 -12.19
C ARG A 118 0.14 -4.64 -11.71
N VAL A 119 -1.01 -4.48 -12.36
CA VAL A 119 -2.04 -3.51 -11.92
C VAL A 119 -2.69 -3.95 -10.61
N MET A 120 -3.01 -5.23 -10.47
CA MET A 120 -3.59 -5.78 -9.23
C MET A 120 -2.61 -5.63 -8.05
N GLU A 121 -1.32 -5.91 -8.27
CA GLU A 121 -0.25 -5.76 -7.26
C GLU A 121 0.01 -4.29 -6.89
N ALA A 122 -0.31 -3.37 -7.78
CA ALA A 122 -0.14 -1.93 -7.62
C ALA A 122 -1.38 -1.20 -7.08
N ASP A 123 -2.42 -1.93 -6.67
CA ASP A 123 -3.64 -1.36 -6.13
C ASP A 123 -3.37 -0.61 -4.82
N LEU A 124 -3.51 0.71 -4.85
CA LEU A 124 -3.25 1.59 -3.71
C LEU A 124 -4.22 1.36 -2.54
N PHE A 125 -5.44 0.88 -2.80
CA PHE A 125 -6.40 0.54 -1.74
C PHE A 125 -6.00 -0.72 -0.97
N ASN A 126 -5.13 -1.53 -1.55
CA ASN A 126 -4.65 -2.77 -0.97
C ASN A 126 -3.27 -2.64 -0.29
N LEU A 127 -2.69 -1.43 -0.23
CA LEU A 127 -1.33 -1.20 0.29
C LEU A 127 -1.35 -0.41 1.60
N TYR A 128 -0.66 -0.95 2.61
CA TYR A 128 -0.47 -0.29 3.90
C TYR A 128 0.98 -0.38 4.38
N PRO A 129 1.53 0.68 5.03
CA PRO A 129 2.82 0.57 5.70
C PRO A 129 2.71 -0.35 6.91
N SER A 130 3.69 -1.22 7.11
CA SER A 130 3.71 -2.20 8.19
C SER A 130 5.13 -2.51 8.67
N VAL A 131 5.26 -3.03 9.89
CA VAL A 131 6.52 -3.64 10.36
C VAL A 131 6.86 -4.83 9.47
N GLY A 132 8.03 -4.83 8.87
CA GLY A 132 8.39 -5.83 7.87
C GLY A 132 8.49 -7.25 8.41
N GLU A 133 8.87 -7.45 9.68
CA GLU A 133 8.88 -8.78 10.29
C GLU A 133 7.46 -9.34 10.39
N VAL A 134 6.51 -8.55 10.92
CA VAL A 134 5.11 -8.98 11.07
C VAL A 134 4.47 -9.24 9.71
N ASN A 135 4.73 -8.39 8.73
CA ASN A 135 4.34 -8.62 7.34
C ASN A 135 4.85 -9.97 6.81
N GLY A 136 6.11 -10.28 7.07
CA GLY A 136 6.69 -11.56 6.67
C GLY A 136 6.07 -12.77 7.35
N ASP A 137 5.80 -12.68 8.63
CA ASP A 137 5.19 -13.75 9.40
C ASP A 137 3.71 -13.95 9.05
N ARG A 138 3.00 -12.85 8.76
CA ARG A 138 1.64 -12.91 8.24
C ARG A 138 1.56 -13.67 6.90
N SER A 139 2.54 -13.48 6.01
CA SER A 139 2.60 -14.22 4.74
C SER A 139 1.29 -14.16 3.93
N ASN A 140 0.72 -15.30 3.57
CA ASN A 140 -0.55 -15.41 2.82
C ASN A 140 -1.76 -15.72 3.71
N TYR A 141 -1.60 -15.76 5.03
CA TYR A 141 -2.69 -16.07 5.93
C TYR A 141 -3.77 -14.98 5.90
N GLN A 142 -5.01 -15.40 6.02
CA GLN A 142 -6.13 -14.48 6.15
C GLN A 142 -6.15 -13.84 7.53
N TYR A 143 -6.67 -12.62 7.61
CA TYR A 143 -6.98 -12.01 8.90
C TYR A 143 -8.15 -12.73 9.56
N GLY A 144 -8.09 -12.85 10.88
CA GLY A 144 -9.14 -13.49 11.67
C GLY A 144 -9.01 -13.12 13.12
N MET A 145 -10.09 -13.35 13.87
CA MET A 145 -10.07 -13.23 15.34
C MET A 145 -9.38 -14.45 15.94
N VAL A 146 -8.26 -14.22 16.60
CA VAL A 146 -7.52 -15.27 17.31
C VAL A 146 -7.67 -15.03 18.81
N THR A 147 -8.19 -16.03 19.54
CA THR A 147 -8.37 -15.95 20.99
C THR A 147 -7.31 -16.79 21.72
N GLY A 148 -6.86 -16.31 22.88
CA GLY A 148 -5.96 -17.07 23.75
C GLY A 148 -4.50 -17.14 23.33
N VAL A 149 -4.07 -16.28 22.41
CA VAL A 149 -2.65 -16.18 22.01
C VAL A 149 -2.00 -15.03 22.77
N ALA A 150 -0.86 -15.29 23.41
CA ALA A 150 -0.06 -14.25 24.01
C ALA A 150 0.54 -13.32 22.92
N PRO A 151 0.72 -12.01 23.20
CA PRO A 151 1.43 -11.11 22.30
C PRO A 151 2.82 -11.67 21.96
N GLN A 152 3.15 -11.74 20.66
CA GLN A 152 4.41 -12.29 20.20
C GLN A 152 5.46 -11.24 19.91
N TYR A 153 5.06 -9.97 19.82
CA TYR A 153 5.88 -8.85 19.42
C TYR A 153 5.90 -7.72 20.46
N GLY A 154 5.53 -8.01 21.71
CA GLY A 154 5.52 -7.04 22.82
C GLY A 154 4.30 -6.10 22.83
N ALA A 155 3.77 -5.74 21.65
CA ALA A 155 2.64 -4.83 21.47
C ALA A 155 1.35 -5.57 21.17
#